data_ed37d2262f3d3739a799ab0c9ae99a74
#
_entry.id   ed37d2262f3d3739a799ab0c9ae99a74
#
_cell.length_a   1.000
_cell.length_b   1.000
_cell.length_c   1.000
_cell.angle_alpha   90.00
_cell.angle_beta   90.00
_cell.angle_gamma   90.00
#
_symmetry.space_group_name_H-M   'P 1'
#
loop_
_entity.id
_entity.type
_entity.pdbx_description
1 polymer ?
#
loop_
_entity_poly.entity_id
_entity_poly.type
_entity_poly.pdbx_seq_one_letter_code
_entity_poly.pdbx_strand_id
1 'polypeptide(L)'
;MYGFDGLRLRAHPRKHTSGSVVPRFRGKAISCILGFVGFLTMTQTLTTTDQRAQLLANGVARAAGQGIDPLPVVRLFTPDAHVTWLLAALDPADGDTAWGLIDLGIGMPELGTVKLSELAAIVGPLQKPVIRDLYFRASRPLSEYVRLAQRDGSISD
;
A
#
# COMPACT_ATOMS: atom_id res chain seq x y z
N MET A 1 72.40 -19.39 6.95
CA MET A 1 73.08 -18.48 6.03
C MET A 1 72.14 -17.28 5.87
N TYR A 2 72.56 -16.11 6.47
CA TYR A 2 72.01 -14.74 6.41
C TYR A 2 70.54 -14.57 6.79
N GLY A 3 70.05 -13.93 7.85
CA GLY A 3 70.60 -12.86 8.70
C GLY A 3 70.29 -11.47 8.16
N PHE A 4 69.27 -10.80 8.75
CA PHE A 4 69.12 -9.32 8.89
C PHE A 4 67.88 -9.05 9.72
N ASP A 5 68.00 -8.75 11.02
CA ASP A 5 68.12 -7.45 11.67
C ASP A 5 67.07 -6.42 11.12
N GLY A 6 66.02 -6.09 11.84
CA GLY A 6 66.08 -5.13 12.94
C GLY A 6 65.70 -3.74 12.47
N LEU A 7 64.44 -3.29 12.71
CA LEU A 7 64.21 -1.89 12.99
C LEU A 7 62.95 -1.71 13.87
N ARG A 8 63.22 -1.42 15.14
CA ARG A 8 62.21 -0.93 16.07
C ARG A 8 61.94 0.53 15.72
N LEU A 9 60.72 0.84 15.35
CA LEU A 9 60.21 2.20 15.36
C LEU A 9 59.20 2.36 16.51
N ARG A 10 59.61 3.21 17.45
CA ARG A 10 58.81 3.64 18.63
C ARG A 10 57.58 4.40 18.15
N ALA A 11 56.41 3.90 18.48
CA ALA A 11 55.20 4.67 18.39
C ALA A 11 55.03 5.56 19.63
N HIS A 12 54.97 6.84 19.39
CA HIS A 12 54.55 7.84 20.40
C HIS A 12 53.04 7.81 20.56
N PRO A 13 52.49 7.87 21.77
CA PRO A 13 51.07 8.01 21.97
C PRO A 13 50.66 9.50 21.77
N ARG A 14 49.91 9.79 20.73
CA ARG A 14 49.23 11.07 20.64
C ARG A 14 47.98 11.00 21.50
N LYS A 15 47.92 11.84 22.51
CA LYS A 15 46.73 12.17 23.29
C LYS A 15 45.75 12.88 22.39
N HIS A 16 44.62 12.25 22.02
CA HIS A 16 43.48 12.94 21.49
C HIS A 16 42.58 13.34 22.65
N THR A 17 42.59 14.60 22.96
CA THR A 17 41.57 15.28 23.80
C THR A 17 40.24 15.27 23.04
N SER A 18 39.31 14.51 23.57
CA SER A 18 37.89 14.54 23.18
C SER A 18 37.28 15.88 23.60
N GLY A 19 37.14 16.77 22.65
CA GLY A 19 36.31 17.95 22.78
C GLY A 19 34.99 17.69 22.10
N SER A 20 33.99 17.23 22.84
CA SER A 20 32.60 17.18 22.38
C SER A 20 32.05 18.62 22.31
N VAL A 21 32.09 19.17 21.11
CA VAL A 21 31.35 20.41 20.82
C VAL A 21 29.92 20.01 20.48
N VAL A 22 29.05 20.09 21.46
CA VAL A 22 27.60 20.06 21.25
C VAL A 22 27.21 21.43 20.73
N PRO A 23 26.67 21.61 19.55
CA PRO A 23 26.10 22.87 19.13
C PRO A 23 24.81 23.13 19.93
N ARG A 24 24.86 24.08 20.86
CA ARG A 24 23.67 24.66 21.46
C ARG A 24 22.91 25.41 20.38
N PHE A 25 21.89 24.77 19.83
CA PHE A 25 20.85 25.47 19.10
C PHE A 25 19.98 26.26 20.08
N ARG A 26 20.37 27.50 20.27
CA ARG A 26 19.58 28.51 21.00
C ARG A 26 18.48 28.99 20.05
N GLY A 27 17.26 28.73 20.43
CA GLY A 27 15.99 29.06 19.82
C GLY A 27 15.89 30.24 18.89
N LYS A 28 15.19 29.97 17.81
CA LYS A 28 14.22 30.81 17.09
C LYS A 28 13.75 30.06 15.86
N ALA A 29 12.94 29.03 16.03
CA ALA A 29 12.25 28.40 14.93
C ALA A 29 10.94 27.74 15.39
N ILE A 30 10.13 28.46 16.16
CA ILE A 30 8.79 28.00 16.54
C ILE A 30 7.71 28.84 15.85
N SER A 31 8.07 29.68 14.89
CA SER A 31 7.12 30.61 14.27
C SER A 31 6.74 30.25 12.82
N CYS A 32 7.20 29.12 12.26
CA CYS A 32 6.82 28.70 10.90
C CYS A 32 5.98 27.41 10.84
N ILE A 33 5.50 26.89 11.97
CA ILE A 33 4.69 25.66 12.00
C ILE A 33 3.18 25.93 12.06
N LEU A 34 2.77 27.20 12.23
CA LEU A 34 1.36 27.58 12.33
C LEU A 34 0.69 27.90 10.96
N GLY A 35 1.40 27.74 9.85
CA GLY A 35 0.86 27.97 8.51
C GLY A 35 0.50 26.72 7.71
N PHE A 36 0.74 25.51 8.22
CA PHE A 36 0.54 24.25 7.46
C PHE A 36 -0.49 23.30 8.09
N VAL A 37 -1.38 23.82 8.93
CA VAL A 37 -2.48 23.05 9.53
C VAL A 37 -3.76 23.21 8.67
N GLY A 38 -3.64 23.13 7.36
CA GLY A 38 -4.76 23.40 6.47
C GLY A 38 -5.06 22.30 5.43
N PHE A 39 -4.30 21.23 5.36
CA PHE A 39 -4.57 20.15 4.42
C PHE A 39 -4.28 18.78 5.05
N LEU A 40 -5.02 18.46 6.10
CA LEU A 40 -5.32 17.05 6.38
C LEU A 40 -6.20 16.58 5.22
N THR A 41 -5.56 16.17 4.11
CA THR A 41 -6.18 15.23 3.20
C THR A 41 -6.55 14.04 4.07
N MET A 42 -7.83 13.88 4.35
CA MET A 42 -8.38 12.65 4.87
C MET A 42 -8.05 11.59 3.83
N THR A 43 -6.88 10.97 3.96
CA THR A 43 -6.53 9.79 3.19
C THR A 43 -7.51 8.73 3.67
N GLN A 44 -8.61 8.56 2.93
CA GLN A 44 -9.54 7.48 3.23
C GLN A 44 -8.75 6.19 3.13
N THR A 45 -8.68 5.46 4.23
CA THR A 45 -8.10 4.12 4.20
C THR A 45 -8.94 3.28 3.24
N LEU A 46 -8.30 2.70 2.23
CA LEU A 46 -8.96 1.89 1.20
C LEU A 46 -9.69 0.67 1.77
N THR A 47 -9.28 0.22 2.95
CA THR A 47 -9.89 -0.91 3.67
C THR A 47 -10.05 -0.59 5.14
N THR A 48 -11.08 -1.11 5.80
CA THR A 48 -11.13 -1.14 7.27
C THR A 48 -10.25 -2.27 7.81
N THR A 49 -10.00 -2.26 9.12
CA THR A 49 -9.29 -3.36 9.80
C THR A 49 -9.99 -4.71 9.57
N ASP A 50 -11.31 -4.74 9.70
CA ASP A 50 -12.10 -5.97 9.52
C ASP A 50 -12.07 -6.45 8.06
N GLN A 51 -12.22 -5.53 7.10
CA GLN A 51 -12.09 -5.85 5.68
C GLN A 51 -10.70 -6.39 5.35
N ARG A 52 -9.66 -5.78 5.90
CA ARG A 52 -8.28 -6.25 5.71
C ARG A 52 -8.07 -7.65 6.29
N ALA A 53 -8.59 -7.91 7.47
CA ALA A 53 -8.53 -9.25 8.08
C ALA A 53 -9.24 -10.31 7.23
N GLN A 54 -10.43 -9.98 6.70
CA GLN A 54 -11.18 -10.87 5.81
C GLN A 54 -10.46 -11.11 4.47
N LEU A 55 -9.89 -10.06 3.87
CA LEU A 55 -9.09 -10.18 2.65
C LEU A 55 -7.88 -11.08 2.85
N LEU A 56 -7.18 -10.95 3.98
CA LEU A 56 -6.03 -11.80 4.32
C LEU A 56 -6.45 -13.26 4.55
N ALA A 57 -7.56 -13.49 5.25
CA ALA A 57 -8.07 -14.85 5.46
C ALA A 57 -8.39 -15.54 4.13
N ASN A 58 -9.05 -14.84 3.21
CA ASN A 58 -9.31 -15.34 1.86
C ASN A 58 -8.00 -15.57 1.09
N GLY A 59 -6.99 -14.71 1.27
CA GLY A 59 -5.68 -14.86 0.64
C GLY A 59 -4.94 -16.09 1.13
N VAL A 60 -4.96 -16.38 2.42
CA VAL A 60 -4.40 -17.60 3.01
C VAL A 60 -5.07 -18.84 2.43
N ALA A 61 -6.41 -18.86 2.40
CA ALA A 61 -7.16 -19.98 1.84
C ALA A 61 -6.86 -20.21 0.35
N ARG A 62 -6.74 -19.13 -0.43
CA ARG A 62 -6.38 -19.16 -1.83
C ARG A 62 -4.95 -19.66 -2.04
N ALA A 63 -3.99 -19.18 -1.26
CA ALA A 63 -2.59 -19.62 -1.31
C ALA A 63 -2.43 -21.09 -0.93
N ALA A 64 -3.28 -21.62 -0.04
CA ALA A 64 -3.36 -23.03 0.30
C ALA A 64 -4.05 -23.91 -0.76
N GLY A 65 -4.48 -23.33 -1.89
CA GLY A 65 -5.12 -24.07 -2.98
C GLY A 65 -6.52 -24.60 -2.66
N GLN A 66 -7.24 -23.98 -1.73
CA GLN A 66 -8.56 -24.46 -1.28
C GLN A 66 -9.68 -24.26 -2.30
N GLY A 67 -9.41 -23.71 -3.49
CA GLY A 67 -10.40 -23.56 -4.56
C GLY A 67 -11.64 -22.75 -4.14
N ILE A 68 -11.49 -21.81 -3.23
CA ILE A 68 -12.60 -20.98 -2.74
C ILE A 68 -13.08 -19.98 -3.79
N ASP A 69 -14.37 -19.70 -3.77
CA ASP A 69 -15.01 -18.62 -4.51
C ASP A 69 -15.54 -17.59 -3.51
N PRO A 70 -14.68 -16.67 -3.02
CA PRO A 70 -15.02 -15.76 -1.96
C PRO A 70 -15.99 -14.68 -2.43
N LEU A 71 -16.79 -14.15 -1.51
CA LEU A 71 -17.50 -12.90 -1.75
C LEU A 71 -16.48 -11.76 -1.82
N PRO A 72 -16.66 -10.77 -2.73
CA PRO A 72 -15.91 -9.52 -2.66
C PRO A 72 -16.06 -8.85 -1.30
N VAL A 73 -14.97 -8.39 -0.74
CA VAL A 73 -14.93 -7.79 0.60
C VAL A 73 -15.06 -6.28 0.53
N VAL A 74 -14.46 -5.67 -0.49
CA VAL A 74 -14.44 -4.23 -0.66
C VAL A 74 -14.59 -3.84 -2.13
N ARG A 75 -15.36 -2.77 -2.35
CA ARG A 75 -15.45 -2.08 -3.64
C ARG A 75 -14.69 -0.76 -3.54
N LEU A 76 -13.77 -0.56 -4.47
CA LEU A 76 -13.03 0.69 -4.65
C LEU A 76 -13.36 1.26 -6.02
N PHE A 77 -13.34 2.57 -6.17
CA PHE A 77 -13.59 3.21 -7.46
C PHE A 77 -12.97 4.61 -7.53
N THR A 78 -12.81 5.12 -8.75
CA THR A 78 -12.44 6.50 -9.01
C THR A 78 -13.70 7.33 -9.26
N PRO A 79 -13.96 8.40 -8.47
CA PRO A 79 -15.21 9.17 -8.60
C PRO A 79 -15.36 9.94 -9.91
N ASP A 80 -14.24 10.19 -10.57
CA ASP A 80 -14.12 11.00 -11.80
C ASP A 80 -13.64 10.19 -13.02
N ALA A 81 -13.60 8.86 -12.87
CA ALA A 81 -13.33 7.92 -13.94
C ALA A 81 -14.16 6.65 -13.72
N HIS A 82 -14.37 5.87 -14.78
CA HIS A 82 -15.16 4.64 -14.72
C HIS A 82 -14.31 3.42 -14.35
N VAL A 83 -13.45 3.56 -13.34
CA VAL A 83 -12.60 2.47 -12.88
C VAL A 83 -13.10 1.95 -11.55
N THR A 84 -13.29 0.63 -11.47
CA THR A 84 -13.82 -0.05 -10.28
C THR A 84 -13.02 -1.32 -9.98
N TRP A 85 -12.78 -1.57 -8.72
CA TRP A 85 -12.15 -2.79 -8.22
C TRP A 85 -13.05 -3.47 -7.19
N LEU A 86 -13.37 -4.74 -7.38
CA LEU A 86 -14.00 -5.61 -6.39
C LEU A 86 -12.94 -6.56 -5.84
N LEU A 87 -12.40 -6.25 -4.67
CA LEU A 87 -11.30 -7.01 -4.09
C LEU A 87 -11.84 -8.10 -3.15
N ALA A 88 -11.34 -9.31 -3.32
CA ALA A 88 -11.80 -10.48 -2.59
C ALA A 88 -10.73 -11.15 -1.72
N ALA A 89 -9.45 -10.98 -2.03
CA ALA A 89 -8.34 -11.55 -1.27
C ALA A 89 -7.13 -10.61 -1.25
N LEU A 90 -6.27 -10.78 -0.24
CA LEU A 90 -5.01 -10.07 -0.09
C LEU A 90 -3.91 -11.09 0.12
N ASP A 91 -2.80 -10.96 -0.60
CA ASP A 91 -1.66 -11.87 -0.47
C ASP A 91 -1.08 -11.78 0.95
N PRO A 92 -1.04 -12.90 1.70
CA PRO A 92 -0.50 -12.90 3.05
C PRO A 92 1.02 -12.69 3.10
N ALA A 93 1.74 -12.90 1.98
CA ALA A 93 3.18 -12.75 1.93
C ALA A 93 3.63 -11.28 2.02
N ASP A 94 2.91 -10.36 1.38
CA ASP A 94 3.23 -8.93 1.39
C ASP A 94 2.16 -8.07 2.09
N GLY A 95 0.95 -8.59 2.22
CA GLY A 95 -0.17 -7.86 2.80
C GLY A 95 -0.59 -6.62 1.99
N ASP A 96 -0.18 -6.52 0.74
CA ASP A 96 -0.42 -5.35 -0.14
C ASP A 96 -1.03 -5.74 -1.49
N THR A 97 -0.63 -6.87 -2.07
CA THR A 97 -1.16 -7.38 -3.34
C THR A 97 -2.56 -7.94 -3.17
N ALA A 98 -3.55 -7.19 -3.64
CA ALA A 98 -4.96 -7.58 -3.61
C ALA A 98 -5.36 -8.29 -4.91
N TRP A 99 -6.24 -9.28 -4.81
CA TRP A 99 -6.83 -10.01 -5.92
C TRP A 99 -8.33 -9.81 -5.97
N GLY A 100 -8.85 -9.65 -7.18
CA GLY A 100 -10.27 -9.46 -7.39
C GLY A 100 -10.64 -9.19 -8.84
N LEU A 101 -11.84 -8.68 -9.07
CA LEU A 101 -12.33 -8.23 -10.37
C LEU A 101 -11.96 -6.77 -10.58
N ILE A 102 -11.36 -6.48 -11.72
CA ILE A 102 -10.88 -5.15 -12.12
C ILE A 102 -11.65 -4.72 -13.37
N ASP A 103 -12.25 -3.54 -13.32
CA ASP A 103 -12.90 -2.89 -14.43
C ASP A 103 -12.23 -1.52 -14.68
N LEU A 104 -11.55 -1.39 -15.79
CA LEU A 104 -10.87 -0.16 -16.19
C LEU A 104 -11.78 0.81 -16.99
N GLY A 105 -13.07 0.49 -17.10
CA GLY A 105 -14.01 1.30 -17.87
C GLY A 105 -13.87 1.20 -19.40
N ILE A 106 -13.21 0.15 -19.88
CA ILE A 106 -12.98 -0.10 -21.32
C ILE A 106 -13.83 -1.25 -21.87
N GLY A 107 -14.80 -1.73 -21.08
CA GLY A 107 -15.72 -2.80 -21.49
C GLY A 107 -15.16 -4.22 -21.38
N MET A 108 -14.02 -4.39 -20.70
CA MET A 108 -13.32 -5.66 -20.54
C MET A 108 -12.93 -5.91 -19.07
N PRO A 109 -13.90 -6.10 -18.17
CA PRO A 109 -13.60 -6.42 -16.77
C PRO A 109 -13.00 -7.83 -16.67
N GLU A 110 -11.92 -7.95 -15.88
CA GLU A 110 -11.18 -9.20 -15.71
C GLU A 110 -10.69 -9.42 -14.29
N LEU A 111 -10.42 -10.68 -13.93
CA LEU A 111 -9.74 -11.03 -12.70
C LEU A 111 -8.27 -10.66 -12.79
N GLY A 112 -7.77 -9.99 -11.75
CA GLY A 112 -6.39 -9.56 -11.70
C GLY A 112 -5.91 -9.27 -10.29
N THR A 113 -4.68 -8.78 -10.21
CA THR A 113 -4.06 -8.32 -8.97
C THR A 113 -3.67 -6.86 -9.07
N VAL A 114 -3.73 -6.16 -7.95
CA VAL A 114 -3.33 -4.75 -7.83
C VAL A 114 -2.78 -4.52 -6.43
N LYS A 115 -1.81 -3.62 -6.27
CA LYS A 115 -1.33 -3.25 -4.95
C LYS A 115 -2.19 -2.16 -4.33
N LEU A 116 -2.55 -2.33 -3.07
CA LEU A 116 -3.30 -1.31 -2.33
C LEU A 116 -2.50 -0.01 -2.21
N SER A 117 -1.18 -0.11 -2.06
CA SER A 117 -0.27 1.04 -2.05
C SER A 117 -0.29 1.82 -3.38
N GLU A 118 -0.38 1.12 -4.52
CA GLU A 118 -0.52 1.75 -5.84
C GLU A 118 -1.89 2.42 -5.98
N LEU A 119 -2.97 1.76 -5.56
CA LEU A 119 -4.32 2.33 -5.57
C LEU A 119 -4.42 3.59 -4.71
N ALA A 120 -3.74 3.62 -3.56
CA ALA A 120 -3.70 4.79 -2.69
C ALA A 120 -2.99 6.00 -3.33
N ALA A 121 -2.11 5.76 -4.30
CA ALA A 121 -1.39 6.81 -5.04
C ALA A 121 -2.12 7.28 -6.31
N ILE A 122 -3.14 6.55 -6.76
CA ILE A 122 -3.91 6.91 -7.96
C ILE A 122 -4.81 8.11 -7.67
N VAL A 123 -4.75 9.07 -8.56
CA VAL A 123 -5.71 10.19 -8.65
C VAL A 123 -6.33 10.21 -10.04
N GLY A 124 -7.62 10.45 -10.11
CA GLY A 124 -8.35 10.56 -11.37
C GLY A 124 -8.09 11.90 -12.10
N PRO A 125 -8.69 12.08 -13.27
CA PRO A 125 -8.49 13.27 -14.11
C PRO A 125 -8.81 14.60 -13.41
N LEU A 126 -9.78 14.62 -12.49
CA LEU A 126 -10.16 15.79 -11.71
C LEU A 126 -9.50 15.83 -10.33
N GLN A 127 -8.36 15.15 -10.17
CA GLN A 127 -7.59 15.06 -8.93
C GLN A 127 -8.37 14.40 -7.78
N LYS A 128 -9.29 13.50 -8.09
CA LYS A 128 -10.01 12.71 -7.09
C LYS A 128 -9.24 11.43 -6.80
N PRO A 129 -8.99 11.11 -5.52
CA PRO A 129 -8.34 9.84 -5.16
C PRO A 129 -9.31 8.67 -5.37
N VAL A 130 -8.74 7.46 -5.39
CA VAL A 130 -9.52 6.23 -5.26
C VAL A 130 -10.21 6.24 -3.89
N ILE A 131 -11.49 5.94 -3.88
CA ILE A 131 -12.30 5.89 -2.67
C ILE A 131 -12.96 4.53 -2.49
N ARG A 132 -13.27 4.20 -1.24
CA ARG A 132 -14.01 3.00 -0.88
C ARG A 132 -15.51 3.29 -0.88
N ASP A 133 -16.28 2.37 -1.47
CA ASP A 133 -17.73 2.37 -1.32
C ASP A 133 -18.09 1.89 0.10
N LEU A 134 -18.67 2.79 0.88
CA LEU A 134 -19.05 2.55 2.27
C LEU A 134 -20.32 1.70 2.39
N TYR A 135 -21.12 1.65 1.34
CA TYR A 135 -22.41 0.98 1.32
C TYR A 135 -22.38 -0.38 0.62
N PHE A 136 -21.28 -0.68 -0.04
CA PHE A 136 -21.13 -1.95 -0.76
C PHE A 136 -21.29 -3.13 0.19
N ARG A 137 -22.16 -4.07 -0.21
CA ARG A 137 -22.37 -5.37 0.42
C ARG A 137 -22.44 -6.43 -0.66
N ALA A 138 -21.48 -7.32 -0.69
CA ALA A 138 -21.48 -8.42 -1.65
C ALA A 138 -22.69 -9.32 -1.43
N SER A 139 -23.47 -9.56 -2.48
CA SER A 139 -24.66 -10.42 -2.48
C SER A 139 -24.41 -11.77 -3.14
N ARG A 140 -23.27 -11.94 -3.81
CA ARG A 140 -22.92 -13.13 -4.60
C ARG A 140 -21.43 -13.37 -4.60
N PRO A 141 -20.97 -14.60 -4.93
CA PRO A 141 -19.54 -14.92 -5.04
C PRO A 141 -18.87 -14.15 -6.17
N LEU A 142 -17.53 -14.05 -6.11
CA LEU A 142 -16.74 -13.26 -7.07
C LEU A 142 -16.92 -13.79 -8.50
N SER A 143 -17.00 -15.11 -8.71
CA SER A 143 -17.20 -15.71 -10.04
C SER A 143 -18.49 -15.23 -10.71
N GLU A 144 -19.54 -15.03 -9.94
CA GLU A 144 -20.83 -14.53 -10.45
C GLU A 144 -20.71 -13.06 -10.86
N TYR A 145 -19.98 -12.21 -10.07
CA TYR A 145 -19.68 -10.85 -10.48
C TYR A 145 -18.87 -10.81 -11.77
N VAL A 146 -17.87 -11.70 -11.91
CA VAL A 146 -17.06 -11.82 -13.13
C VAL A 146 -17.94 -12.14 -14.33
N ARG A 147 -18.80 -13.16 -14.22
CA ARG A 147 -19.69 -13.60 -15.29
C ARG A 147 -20.63 -12.48 -15.74
N LEU A 148 -21.22 -11.76 -14.79
CA LEU A 148 -22.12 -10.64 -15.09
C LEU A 148 -21.36 -9.47 -15.71
N ALA A 149 -20.24 -9.07 -15.14
CA ALA A 149 -19.45 -7.97 -15.64
C ALA A 149 -18.90 -8.22 -17.04
N GLN A 150 -18.46 -9.43 -17.35
CA GLN A 150 -18.02 -9.82 -18.72
C GLN A 150 -19.15 -9.80 -19.72
N ARG A 151 -20.37 -10.17 -19.32
CA ARG A 151 -21.56 -10.07 -20.17
C ARG A 151 -21.94 -8.63 -20.46
N ASP A 152 -21.91 -7.79 -19.43
CA ASP A 152 -22.44 -6.42 -19.47
C ASP A 152 -21.34 -5.37 -19.84
N GLY A 153 -20.07 -5.79 -19.88
CA GLY A 153 -18.93 -4.95 -20.18
C GLY A 153 -18.53 -4.02 -19.02
N SER A 154 -19.14 -4.15 -17.85
CA SER A 154 -18.84 -3.35 -16.65
C SER A 154 -19.33 -4.04 -15.38
N ILE A 155 -18.73 -3.64 -14.25
CA ILE A 155 -19.18 -4.07 -12.93
C ILE A 155 -20.48 -3.33 -12.60
N SER A 156 -21.58 -4.06 -12.45
CA SER A 156 -22.89 -3.59 -11.98
C SER A 156 -23.26 -4.28 -10.67
N ASP A 157 -24.15 -3.65 -9.90
CA ASP A 157 -24.66 -4.18 -8.61
C ASP A 157 -25.70 -5.28 -8.81
#